data_cf35e68cdf8bc204ddc3f2fae8f1665a
#
_entry.id   cf35e68cdf8bc204ddc3f2fae8f1665a
#
_cell.length_a   1.000
_cell.length_b   1.000
_cell.length_c   1.000
_cell.angle_alpha   90.00
_cell.angle_beta   90.00
_cell.angle_gamma   90.00
#
_symmetry.space_group_name_H-M   'P 1'
#
loop_
_entity.id
_entity.type
_entity.pdbx_description
1 polymer ?
#
loop_
_entity_poly.entity_id
_entity_poly.type
_entity_poly.pdbx_seq_one_letter_code
_entity_poly.pdbx_strand_id
1 'polypeptide(L)'
;MKNKRNQGNRLLTICMVLMLAFSMLFTAVGTTENVQAASNGLSAYKKITFYKSGKVNGTIYSMKYNDRTNRYIVYASKNGKKKALLNSCSSGSIVTNGNYLYYESAAFLRRGSFGGTYKNRKLVQYNLKTRKNKVLISFRGEGLVDSVIGCDGTYLYMGYQTQYGEGMGNFAVVNLKKRQVKRLGKDCSTVQSVKNKVLVTAVGFPHGGPAYLINRDGSKCKIISDRAIKVSVKGRYIYYTEATYDWKTRKCRCDLNGNNKKALTAWSRGIAG
;
A
#
# COMPACT_ATOMS: atom_id res chain seq x y z
N MET A 1 62.35 4.71 40.82
CA MET A 1 61.16 3.88 40.56
C MET A 1 59.87 4.62 40.19
N LYS A 2 59.85 5.94 39.99
CA LYS A 2 58.62 6.71 39.65
C LYS A 2 58.23 6.73 38.17
N ASN A 3 59.12 6.40 37.23
CA ASN A 3 58.83 6.55 35.77
C ASN A 3 58.06 5.36 35.12
N LYS A 4 58.09 4.14 35.72
CA LYS A 4 57.40 2.99 35.15
C LYS A 4 55.86 3.02 35.35
N ARG A 5 55.39 3.66 36.42
CA ARG A 5 53.95 3.79 36.74
C ARG A 5 53.19 4.71 35.79
N ASN A 6 53.86 5.76 35.30
CA ASN A 6 53.25 6.72 34.34
C ASN A 6 53.14 6.18 32.92
N GLN A 7 54.03 5.27 32.51
CA GLN A 7 53.92 4.63 31.18
C GLN A 7 52.76 3.65 31.11
N GLY A 8 52.50 2.84 32.15
CA GLY A 8 51.37 1.91 32.23
C GLY A 8 50.03 2.64 32.12
N ASN A 9 49.87 3.75 32.85
CA ASN A 9 48.60 4.50 32.82
C ASN A 9 48.37 5.20 31.44
N ARG A 10 49.40 5.67 30.76
CA ARG A 10 49.30 6.23 29.39
C ARG A 10 48.93 5.17 28.37
N LEU A 11 49.52 3.96 28.47
CA LEU A 11 49.19 2.84 27.59
C LEU A 11 47.72 2.38 27.78
N LEU A 12 47.25 2.28 29.02
CA LEU A 12 45.88 1.93 29.36
C LEU A 12 44.86 2.96 28.82
N THR A 13 45.17 4.27 28.93
CA THR A 13 44.34 5.34 28.41
C THR A 13 44.26 5.31 26.88
N ILE A 14 45.39 5.06 26.21
CA ILE A 14 45.44 4.94 24.74
C ILE A 14 44.63 3.69 24.28
N CYS A 15 44.76 2.57 24.97
CA CYS A 15 43.97 1.39 24.64
C CYS A 15 42.45 1.59 24.86
N MET A 16 42.05 2.30 25.93
CA MET A 16 40.62 2.63 26.13
C MET A 16 40.08 3.60 25.07
N VAL A 17 40.85 4.60 24.66
CA VAL A 17 40.44 5.53 23.59
C VAL A 17 40.34 4.81 22.25
N LEU A 18 41.28 3.91 21.95
CA LEU A 18 41.23 3.08 20.75
C LEU A 18 40.05 2.09 20.76
N MET A 19 39.72 1.46 21.90
CA MET A 19 38.55 0.59 22.01
C MET A 19 37.24 1.39 21.87
N LEU A 20 37.15 2.59 22.43
CA LEU A 20 35.98 3.46 22.24
C LEU A 20 35.84 3.95 20.78
N ALA A 21 36.94 4.30 20.12
CA ALA A 21 36.95 4.65 18.71
C ALA A 21 36.57 3.48 17.83
N PHE A 22 37.07 2.27 18.13
CA PHE A 22 36.70 1.04 17.42
C PHE A 22 35.23 0.65 17.66
N SER A 23 34.70 0.82 18.88
CA SER A 23 33.28 0.56 19.14
C SER A 23 32.36 1.56 18.39
N MET A 24 32.77 2.82 18.29
CA MET A 24 32.03 3.80 17.48
C MET A 24 32.12 3.54 15.97
N LEU A 25 33.25 3.01 15.46
CA LEU A 25 33.36 2.57 14.07
C LEU A 25 32.52 1.30 13.80
N PHE A 26 32.44 0.37 14.73
CA PHE A 26 31.61 -0.84 14.56
C PHE A 26 30.12 -0.52 14.68
N THR A 27 29.72 0.44 15.52
CA THR A 27 28.31 0.93 15.52
C THR A 27 27.97 1.73 14.25
N ALA A 28 28.94 2.35 13.61
CA ALA A 28 28.72 3.03 12.31
C ALA A 28 28.71 2.10 11.11
N VAL A 29 29.33 0.91 11.20
CA VAL A 29 29.37 -0.10 10.12
C VAL A 29 28.30 -1.19 10.31
N GLY A 30 27.76 -1.35 11.53
CA GLY A 30 26.74 -2.34 11.90
C GLY A 30 25.30 -1.85 11.82
N THR A 31 25.04 -0.60 11.52
CA THR A 31 23.76 -0.23 10.96
C THR A 31 23.78 -0.69 9.50
N THR A 32 23.44 -1.95 9.23
CA THR A 32 22.55 -2.18 8.13
C THR A 32 21.47 -1.11 8.35
N GLU A 33 21.59 0.02 7.66
CA GLU A 33 20.41 0.75 7.28
C GLU A 33 19.50 -0.33 6.70
N ASN A 34 18.60 -0.83 7.52
CA ASN A 34 17.28 -1.06 7.04
C ASN A 34 16.97 0.29 6.39
N VAL A 35 17.22 0.40 5.10
CA VAL A 35 16.60 1.35 4.23
C VAL A 35 15.18 0.84 4.17
N GLN A 36 14.52 0.93 5.30
CA GLN A 36 13.12 1.12 5.41
C GLN A 36 12.94 2.40 4.61
N ALA A 37 12.68 2.22 3.32
CA ALA A 37 12.32 3.28 2.41
C ALA A 37 11.37 4.12 3.22
N ALA A 38 11.78 5.34 3.55
CA ALA A 38 11.13 6.18 4.55
C ALA A 38 9.65 5.99 4.35
N SER A 39 9.00 5.31 5.31
CA SER A 39 7.66 4.81 5.07
C SER A 39 6.82 6.06 4.88
N ASN A 40 6.46 6.36 3.65
CA ASN A 40 5.75 7.57 3.27
C ASN A 40 4.31 7.56 3.85
N GLY A 41 4.16 7.07 5.07
CA GLY A 41 2.89 6.92 5.76
C GLY A 41 2.05 5.71 5.29
N LEU A 42 2.28 5.15 4.09
CA LEU A 42 1.51 3.99 3.58
C LEU A 42 1.58 2.78 4.50
N SER A 43 2.74 2.51 5.12
CA SER A 43 2.91 1.40 6.07
C SER A 43 2.14 1.60 7.37
N ALA A 44 1.82 2.84 7.74
CA ALA A 44 0.99 3.15 8.89
C ALA A 44 -0.49 2.82 8.67
N TYR A 45 -0.89 2.61 7.42
CA TYR A 45 -2.26 2.30 7.03
C TYR A 45 -2.38 0.87 6.49
N LYS A 46 -3.32 0.11 7.03
CA LYS A 46 -3.60 -1.26 6.63
C LYS A 46 -4.85 -1.32 5.77
N LYS A 47 -4.74 -1.94 4.59
CA LYS A 47 -5.90 -2.31 3.78
C LYS A 47 -6.55 -3.57 4.36
N ILE A 48 -7.84 -3.54 4.55
CA ILE A 48 -8.69 -4.63 4.99
C ILE A 48 -9.71 -4.89 3.88
N THR A 49 -9.93 -6.15 3.55
CA THR A 49 -10.93 -6.55 2.56
C THR A 49 -11.92 -7.53 3.17
N PHE A 50 -13.02 -7.80 2.50
CA PHE A 50 -14.03 -8.70 3.03
C PHE A 50 -13.53 -10.16 3.16
N TYR A 51 -12.48 -10.56 2.45
CA TYR A 51 -11.82 -11.87 2.61
C TYR A 51 -10.51 -11.85 3.38
N LYS A 52 -10.01 -10.69 3.77
CA LYS A 52 -8.74 -10.59 4.49
C LYS A 52 -8.83 -9.58 5.62
N SER A 53 -8.82 -10.08 6.86
CA SER A 53 -8.68 -9.25 8.06
C SER A 53 -7.27 -8.69 8.21
N GLY A 54 -7.12 -7.69 9.07
CA GLY A 54 -5.81 -7.12 9.37
C GLY A 54 -5.73 -6.57 10.78
N LYS A 55 -4.54 -6.68 11.40
CA LYS A 55 -4.28 -6.18 12.75
C LYS A 55 -3.59 -4.81 12.68
N VAL A 56 -4.12 -3.84 13.44
CA VAL A 56 -3.56 -2.49 13.61
C VAL A 56 -3.68 -2.11 15.07
N ASN A 57 -2.58 -1.71 15.71
CA ASN A 57 -2.53 -1.28 17.11
C ASN A 57 -3.25 -2.26 18.07
N GLY A 58 -2.98 -3.57 17.92
CA GLY A 58 -3.59 -4.61 18.74
C GLY A 58 -5.04 -4.96 18.42
N THR A 59 -5.71 -4.21 17.55
CA THR A 59 -7.10 -4.45 17.11
C THR A 59 -7.12 -5.16 15.78
N ILE A 60 -7.93 -6.21 15.65
CA ILE A 60 -8.17 -6.93 14.39
C ILE A 60 -9.42 -6.33 13.74
N TYR A 61 -9.28 -5.86 12.52
CA TYR A 61 -10.38 -5.37 11.69
C TYR A 61 -10.77 -6.44 10.67
N SER A 62 -12.07 -6.61 10.48
CA SER A 62 -12.64 -7.54 9.49
C SER A 62 -13.91 -6.96 8.89
N MET A 63 -14.31 -7.51 7.75
CA MET A 63 -15.54 -7.10 7.05
C MET A 63 -16.41 -8.32 6.78
N LYS A 64 -17.72 -8.12 6.80
CA LYS A 64 -18.70 -9.12 6.40
C LYS A 64 -19.75 -8.45 5.51
N TYR A 65 -20.05 -9.06 4.37
CA TYR A 65 -21.13 -8.61 3.50
C TYR A 65 -22.51 -8.93 4.12
N ASN A 66 -23.43 -8.01 3.95
CA ASN A 66 -24.81 -8.14 4.36
C ASN A 66 -25.72 -8.04 3.12
N ASP A 67 -26.23 -9.17 2.69
CA ASP A 67 -27.05 -9.30 1.48
C ASP A 67 -28.35 -8.51 1.54
N ARG A 68 -28.92 -8.34 2.76
CA ARG A 68 -30.18 -7.59 2.94
C ARG A 68 -30.01 -6.10 2.64
N THR A 69 -28.86 -5.54 2.95
CA THR A 69 -28.58 -4.11 2.78
C THR A 69 -27.65 -3.80 1.59
N ASN A 70 -27.09 -4.81 0.95
CA ASN A 70 -26.05 -4.72 -0.07
C ASN A 70 -24.85 -3.85 0.38
N ARG A 71 -24.44 -4.05 1.64
CA ARG A 71 -23.35 -3.30 2.28
C ARG A 71 -22.45 -4.21 3.10
N TYR A 72 -21.26 -3.71 3.41
CA TYR A 72 -20.36 -4.40 4.32
C TYR A 72 -20.47 -3.83 5.73
N ILE A 73 -20.49 -4.74 6.71
CA ILE A 73 -20.35 -4.40 8.13
C ILE A 73 -18.88 -4.52 8.46
N VAL A 74 -18.32 -3.47 9.03
CA VAL A 74 -16.92 -3.44 9.52
C VAL A 74 -16.93 -3.76 11.00
N TYR A 75 -16.10 -4.71 11.41
CA TYR A 75 -15.92 -5.14 12.79
C TYR A 75 -14.52 -4.80 13.29
N ALA A 76 -14.43 -4.49 14.58
CA ALA A 76 -13.17 -4.48 15.33
C ALA A 76 -13.24 -5.55 16.42
N SER A 77 -12.14 -6.29 16.58
CA SER A 77 -11.95 -7.27 17.65
C SER A 77 -10.69 -6.95 18.44
N LYS A 78 -10.83 -6.77 19.74
CA LYS A 78 -9.72 -6.52 20.67
C LYS A 78 -9.93 -7.35 21.93
N ASN A 79 -8.90 -8.05 22.39
CA ASN A 79 -8.95 -8.93 23.57
C ASN A 79 -10.14 -9.91 23.51
N GLY A 80 -10.35 -10.57 22.37
CA GLY A 80 -11.44 -11.52 22.14
C GLY A 80 -12.83 -10.90 21.94
N LYS A 81 -13.04 -9.63 22.28
CA LYS A 81 -14.34 -8.96 22.15
C LYS A 81 -14.49 -8.34 20.75
N LYS A 82 -15.47 -8.83 19.97
CA LYS A 82 -15.80 -8.36 18.63
C LYS A 82 -16.97 -7.38 18.68
N LYS A 83 -16.83 -6.23 18.01
CA LYS A 83 -17.85 -5.19 17.93
C LYS A 83 -18.02 -4.69 16.50
N ALA A 84 -19.27 -4.50 16.07
CA ALA A 84 -19.56 -3.79 14.85
C ALA A 84 -19.23 -2.29 15.02
N LEU A 85 -18.48 -1.73 14.07
CA LEU A 85 -18.10 -0.33 14.04
C LEU A 85 -19.04 0.50 13.16
N LEU A 86 -19.31 0.00 11.96
CA LEU A 86 -20.17 0.65 10.98
C LEU A 86 -20.76 -0.38 10.01
N ASN A 87 -21.91 -0.04 9.43
CA ASN A 87 -22.67 -0.86 8.48
C ASN A 87 -22.98 -0.11 7.16
N SER A 88 -22.26 0.98 6.90
CA SER A 88 -22.49 1.86 5.75
C SER A 88 -21.43 1.74 4.66
N CYS A 89 -20.50 0.80 4.79
CA CYS A 89 -19.46 0.59 3.79
C CYS A 89 -20.05 -0.11 2.56
N SER A 90 -19.93 0.51 1.39
CA SER A 90 -20.45 -0.05 0.13
C SER A 90 -19.38 -0.78 -0.66
N SER A 91 -18.10 -0.46 -0.46
CA SER A 91 -16.99 -1.16 -1.09
C SER A 91 -16.48 -2.33 -0.25
N GLY A 92 -15.95 -3.37 -0.90
CA GLY A 92 -15.37 -4.54 -0.25
C GLY A 92 -13.99 -4.29 0.38
N SER A 93 -13.58 -3.03 0.56
CA SER A 93 -12.30 -2.67 1.16
C SER A 93 -12.38 -1.38 1.97
N ILE A 94 -11.57 -1.34 3.01
CA ILE A 94 -11.32 -0.16 3.85
C ILE A 94 -9.82 -0.02 4.07
N VAL A 95 -9.39 1.17 4.46
CA VAL A 95 -8.02 1.44 4.91
C VAL A 95 -8.06 2.10 6.28
N THR A 96 -7.22 1.64 7.22
CA THR A 96 -7.18 2.17 8.58
C THR A 96 -5.76 2.23 9.13
N ASN A 97 -5.49 3.22 10.00
CA ASN A 97 -4.29 3.33 10.83
C ASN A 97 -4.59 3.11 12.33
N GLY A 98 -5.80 2.70 12.68
CA GLY A 98 -6.25 2.54 14.06
C GLY A 98 -6.83 3.80 14.71
N ASN A 99 -6.68 4.98 14.10
CA ASN A 99 -7.33 6.23 14.53
C ASN A 99 -8.46 6.63 13.58
N TYR A 100 -8.25 6.44 12.29
CA TYR A 100 -9.20 6.72 11.23
C TYR A 100 -9.42 5.50 10.35
N LEU A 101 -10.61 5.43 9.78
CA LEU A 101 -11.01 4.43 8.82
C LEU A 101 -11.56 5.15 7.59
N TYR A 102 -11.07 4.79 6.41
CA TYR A 102 -11.51 5.36 5.13
C TYR A 102 -12.25 4.32 4.33
N TYR A 103 -13.42 4.69 3.81
CA TYR A 103 -14.28 3.80 3.04
C TYR A 103 -15.20 4.58 2.10
N GLU A 104 -15.77 3.90 1.12
CA GLU A 104 -16.85 4.45 0.31
C GLU A 104 -18.20 4.03 0.89
N SER A 105 -19.08 5.02 1.08
CA SER A 105 -20.48 4.85 1.42
C SER A 105 -21.35 5.28 0.24
N ALA A 106 -22.34 4.45 -0.09
CA ALA A 106 -23.26 4.70 -1.20
C ALA A 106 -24.63 4.08 -0.94
N ALA A 107 -25.65 4.51 -1.63
CA ALA A 107 -26.95 3.84 -1.65
C ALA A 107 -27.00 2.86 -2.82
N PHE A 108 -27.29 1.59 -2.53
CA PHE A 108 -27.52 0.59 -3.56
C PHE A 108 -28.75 0.95 -4.38
N LEU A 109 -28.65 0.86 -5.68
CA LEU A 109 -29.72 1.19 -6.61
C LEU A 109 -30.29 -0.06 -7.31
N ARG A 110 -29.44 -0.83 -7.97
CA ARG A 110 -29.82 -2.05 -8.68
C ARG A 110 -28.65 -2.99 -8.89
N ARG A 111 -28.93 -4.26 -9.13
CA ARG A 111 -27.93 -5.22 -9.61
C ARG A 111 -27.73 -5.04 -11.12
N GLY A 112 -26.49 -5.13 -11.57
CA GLY A 112 -26.10 -5.21 -12.97
C GLY A 112 -25.27 -6.47 -13.22
N SER A 113 -24.93 -6.73 -14.46
CA SER A 113 -24.15 -7.94 -14.87
C SER A 113 -22.76 -8.02 -14.22
N PHE A 114 -22.18 -6.87 -13.86
CA PHE A 114 -20.82 -6.78 -13.29
C PHE A 114 -20.80 -6.26 -11.83
N GLY A 115 -21.92 -6.32 -11.12
CA GLY A 115 -22.02 -5.87 -9.74
C GLY A 115 -23.19 -4.90 -9.50
N GLY A 116 -23.19 -4.25 -8.33
CA GLY A 116 -24.23 -3.31 -7.98
C GLY A 116 -23.97 -1.91 -8.51
N THR A 117 -25.01 -1.27 -9.06
CA THR A 117 -25.00 0.18 -9.30
C THR A 117 -25.44 0.91 -8.05
N TYR A 118 -24.77 2.00 -7.75
CA TYR A 118 -24.95 2.79 -6.54
C TYR A 118 -25.12 4.27 -6.87
N LYS A 119 -25.86 4.99 -6.02
CA LYS A 119 -26.04 6.45 -6.05
C LYS A 119 -25.59 7.09 -4.75
N ASN A 120 -25.47 8.42 -4.73
CA ASN A 120 -25.05 9.20 -3.56
C ASN A 120 -23.72 8.71 -2.97
N ARG A 121 -22.79 8.41 -3.84
CA ARG A 121 -21.48 7.85 -3.49
C ARG A 121 -20.62 8.88 -2.77
N LYS A 122 -20.02 8.48 -1.65
CA LYS A 122 -19.24 9.37 -0.78
C LYS A 122 -18.00 8.65 -0.27
N LEU A 123 -16.84 9.30 -0.40
CA LEU A 123 -15.64 8.91 0.35
C LEU A 123 -15.78 9.48 1.76
N VAL A 124 -15.69 8.60 2.75
CA VAL A 124 -15.91 8.92 4.17
C VAL A 124 -14.68 8.60 4.99
N GLN A 125 -14.32 9.50 5.89
CA GLN A 125 -13.41 9.29 7.00
C GLN A 125 -14.22 9.06 8.26
N TYR A 126 -14.03 7.92 8.92
CA TYR A 126 -14.61 7.61 10.22
C TYR A 126 -13.54 7.74 11.31
N ASN A 127 -13.80 8.55 12.31
CA ASN A 127 -12.93 8.69 13.47
C ASN A 127 -13.27 7.60 14.49
N LEU A 128 -12.32 6.69 14.75
CA LEU A 128 -12.53 5.53 15.62
C LEU A 128 -12.70 5.92 17.11
N LYS A 129 -12.12 7.04 17.55
CA LYS A 129 -12.25 7.55 18.92
C LYS A 129 -13.61 8.20 19.14
N THR A 130 -13.98 9.16 18.30
CA THR A 130 -15.21 9.94 18.44
C THR A 130 -16.42 9.28 17.81
N ARG A 131 -16.24 8.23 16.99
CA ARG A 131 -17.27 7.53 16.22
C ARG A 131 -18.05 8.43 15.25
N LYS A 132 -17.44 9.53 14.80
CA LYS A 132 -18.06 10.46 13.87
C LYS A 132 -17.55 10.23 12.45
N ASN A 133 -18.48 10.35 11.50
CA ASN A 133 -18.20 10.36 10.08
C ASN A 133 -17.91 11.78 9.61
N LYS A 134 -16.95 11.91 8.68
CA LYS A 134 -16.68 13.11 7.92
C LYS A 134 -16.68 12.76 6.44
N VAL A 135 -17.61 13.33 5.69
CA VAL A 135 -17.58 13.22 4.22
C VAL A 135 -16.40 14.02 3.69
N LEU A 136 -15.53 13.36 2.97
CA LEU A 136 -14.37 13.98 2.32
C LEU A 136 -14.73 14.44 0.92
N ILE A 137 -15.40 13.58 0.15
CA ILE A 137 -15.77 13.79 -1.25
C ILE A 137 -17.15 13.20 -1.50
N SER A 138 -17.96 13.88 -2.26
CA SER A 138 -19.18 13.34 -2.86
C SER A 138 -18.96 13.16 -4.35
N PHE A 139 -19.18 11.93 -4.85
CA PHE A 139 -19.08 11.61 -6.27
C PHE A 139 -20.44 11.87 -6.93
N ARG A 140 -20.42 12.53 -8.10
CA ARG A 140 -21.63 12.77 -8.87
C ARG A 140 -22.02 11.54 -9.69
N GLY A 141 -23.31 11.39 -9.93
CA GLY A 141 -23.88 10.34 -10.77
C GLY A 141 -23.96 8.97 -10.10
N GLU A 142 -24.49 8.03 -10.87
CA GLU A 142 -24.54 6.60 -10.54
C GLU A 142 -23.28 5.89 -11.00
N GLY A 143 -22.95 4.77 -10.39
CA GLY A 143 -21.82 3.94 -10.81
C GLY A 143 -21.51 2.82 -9.84
N LEU A 144 -20.45 2.09 -10.16
CA LEU A 144 -19.89 1.08 -9.28
C LEU A 144 -19.15 1.76 -8.12
N VAL A 145 -19.09 1.08 -6.98
CA VAL A 145 -18.33 1.58 -5.82
C VAL A 145 -16.84 1.37 -6.03
N ASP A 146 -16.07 2.34 -5.54
CA ASP A 146 -14.62 2.32 -5.65
C ASP A 146 -13.99 1.62 -4.45
N SER A 147 -12.86 0.98 -4.68
CA SER A 147 -12.07 0.35 -3.63
C SER A 147 -11.04 1.32 -3.06
N VAL A 148 -11.01 1.48 -1.75
CA VAL A 148 -9.92 2.17 -1.06
C VAL A 148 -8.75 1.18 -0.94
N ILE A 149 -7.59 1.52 -1.51
CA ILE A 149 -6.45 0.59 -1.63
C ILE A 149 -5.23 0.98 -0.80
N GLY A 150 -5.10 2.24 -0.41
CA GLY A 150 -4.01 2.71 0.44
C GLY A 150 -4.21 4.14 0.90
N CYS A 151 -3.45 4.54 1.92
CA CYS A 151 -3.41 5.90 2.43
C CYS A 151 -2.03 6.17 3.02
N ASP A 152 -1.50 7.36 2.84
CA ASP A 152 -0.23 7.80 3.45
C ASP A 152 -0.40 8.97 4.43
N GLY A 153 -1.64 9.29 4.78
CA GLY A 153 -1.99 10.41 5.65
C GLY A 153 -2.21 11.73 4.93
N THR A 154 -1.61 11.94 3.77
CA THR A 154 -1.81 13.12 2.91
C THR A 154 -2.67 12.77 1.70
N TYR A 155 -2.41 11.62 1.11
CA TYR A 155 -3.10 11.11 -0.07
C TYR A 155 -3.75 9.78 0.24
N LEU A 156 -4.96 9.59 -0.29
CA LEU A 156 -5.68 8.33 -0.32
C LEU A 156 -5.68 7.81 -1.76
N TYR A 157 -5.44 6.52 -1.91
CA TYR A 157 -5.36 5.84 -3.19
C TYR A 157 -6.59 4.97 -3.37
N MET A 158 -7.25 5.10 -4.52
CA MET A 158 -8.48 4.39 -4.84
C MET A 158 -8.37 3.69 -6.19
N GLY A 159 -8.94 2.49 -6.28
CA GLY A 159 -9.25 1.84 -7.53
C GLY A 159 -10.73 2.05 -7.82
N TYR A 160 -11.07 2.74 -8.90
CA TYR A 160 -12.46 2.92 -9.31
C TYR A 160 -12.76 2.11 -10.56
N GLN A 161 -13.93 1.48 -10.60
CA GLN A 161 -14.40 0.74 -11.76
C GLN A 161 -15.16 1.67 -12.70
N THR A 162 -14.88 1.56 -13.99
CA THR A 162 -15.71 2.17 -15.02
C THR A 162 -16.92 1.28 -15.31
N GLN A 163 -17.98 1.84 -15.88
CA GLN A 163 -19.25 1.17 -16.17
C GLN A 163 -19.12 -0.09 -17.08
N TYR A 164 -18.02 -0.24 -17.75
CA TYR A 164 -17.77 -1.30 -18.74
C TYR A 164 -16.80 -2.35 -18.23
N GLY A 165 -17.05 -2.89 -17.05
CA GLY A 165 -16.67 -4.21 -16.53
C GLY A 165 -15.44 -4.98 -17.02
N GLU A 166 -14.68 -4.45 -17.93
CA GLU A 166 -13.47 -5.07 -18.41
C GLU A 166 -12.30 -4.69 -17.50
N GLY A 167 -12.03 -5.58 -16.58
CA GLY A 167 -10.76 -5.57 -15.87
C GLY A 167 -10.71 -4.57 -14.71
N MET A 168 -9.56 -4.35 -14.28
CA MET A 168 -9.11 -3.69 -13.08
C MET A 168 -9.50 -2.21 -13.04
N GLY A 169 -9.95 -1.80 -11.86
CA GLY A 169 -10.40 -0.42 -11.67
C GLY A 169 -9.31 0.61 -11.91
N ASN A 170 -9.70 1.67 -12.57
CA ASN A 170 -8.84 2.83 -12.79
C ASN A 170 -8.33 3.41 -11.48
N PHE A 171 -7.13 3.96 -11.52
CA PHE A 171 -6.47 4.51 -10.35
C PHE A 171 -6.81 5.98 -10.13
N ALA A 172 -7.12 6.33 -8.88
CA ALA A 172 -7.32 7.71 -8.47
C ALA A 172 -6.52 8.03 -7.20
N VAL A 173 -6.04 9.26 -7.13
CA VAL A 173 -5.37 9.83 -5.96
C VAL A 173 -6.22 10.95 -5.40
N VAL A 174 -6.53 10.87 -4.12
CA VAL A 174 -7.31 11.84 -3.37
C VAL A 174 -6.39 12.63 -2.45
N ASN A 175 -6.31 13.93 -2.63
CA ASN A 175 -5.67 14.82 -1.66
C ASN A 175 -6.65 15.04 -0.49
N LEU A 176 -6.32 14.53 0.70
CA LEU A 176 -7.20 14.55 1.87
C LEU A 176 -7.42 15.97 2.42
N LYS A 177 -6.41 16.85 2.33
CA LYS A 177 -6.50 18.24 2.79
C LYS A 177 -7.32 19.08 1.83
N LYS A 178 -7.01 19.02 0.54
CA LYS A 178 -7.69 19.80 -0.51
C LYS A 178 -9.04 19.20 -0.91
N ARG A 179 -9.32 17.93 -0.57
CA ARG A 179 -10.51 17.17 -0.97
C ARG A 179 -10.68 17.10 -2.49
N GLN A 180 -9.58 16.94 -3.19
CA GLN A 180 -9.52 16.87 -4.64
C GLN A 180 -9.18 15.46 -5.09
N VAL A 181 -9.82 15.00 -6.16
CA VAL A 181 -9.58 13.69 -6.79
C VAL A 181 -8.87 13.91 -8.11
N LYS A 182 -7.76 13.24 -8.29
CA LYS A 182 -7.07 13.11 -9.57
C LYS A 182 -7.24 11.69 -10.09
N ARG A 183 -7.98 11.52 -11.18
CA ARG A 183 -8.13 10.25 -11.87
C ARG A 183 -7.04 10.10 -12.91
N LEU A 184 -6.43 8.92 -13.00
CA LEU A 184 -5.24 8.70 -13.82
C LEU A 184 -5.49 7.83 -15.05
N GLY A 185 -6.69 7.25 -15.19
CA GLY A 185 -7.03 6.39 -16.32
C GLY A 185 -6.13 5.15 -16.45
N LYS A 186 -5.56 4.67 -15.33
CA LYS A 186 -4.63 3.54 -15.28
C LYS A 186 -5.15 2.51 -14.30
N ASP A 187 -4.96 1.24 -14.62
CA ASP A 187 -5.39 0.15 -13.75
C ASP A 187 -4.58 0.08 -12.46
N CYS A 188 -5.27 -0.30 -11.38
CA CYS A 188 -4.66 -0.46 -10.06
C CYS A 188 -5.38 -1.51 -9.22
N SER A 189 -4.60 -2.37 -8.59
CA SER A 189 -5.08 -3.28 -7.54
C SER A 189 -4.34 -3.10 -6.23
N THR A 190 -3.08 -2.72 -6.27
CA THR A 190 -2.27 -2.50 -5.06
C THR A 190 -1.39 -1.27 -5.15
N VAL A 191 -1.03 -0.73 -4.00
CA VAL A 191 -0.07 0.38 -3.85
C VAL A 191 0.96 0.04 -2.78
N GLN A 192 2.20 0.42 -3.03
CA GLN A 192 3.32 0.27 -2.09
C GLN A 192 4.20 1.51 -2.10
N SER A 193 4.70 1.94 -0.94
CA SER A 193 5.68 3.02 -0.87
C SER A 193 7.03 2.61 -1.45
N VAL A 194 7.61 3.49 -2.25
CA VAL A 194 8.97 3.35 -2.76
C VAL A 194 9.65 4.71 -2.67
N LYS A 195 10.46 4.92 -1.64
CA LYS A 195 11.03 6.24 -1.33
C LYS A 195 9.92 7.30 -1.22
N ASN A 196 10.01 8.38 -2.00
CA ASN A 196 9.03 9.45 -2.09
C ASN A 196 7.94 9.23 -3.16
N LYS A 197 7.87 8.02 -3.73
CA LYS A 197 6.93 7.63 -4.78
C LYS A 197 6.02 6.51 -4.32
N VAL A 198 5.05 6.19 -5.15
CA VAL A 198 4.14 5.06 -5.00
C VAL A 198 4.33 4.12 -6.18
N LEU A 199 4.64 2.87 -5.87
CA LEU A 199 4.59 1.76 -6.81
C LEU A 199 3.15 1.28 -6.88
N VAL A 200 2.57 1.37 -8.04
CA VAL A 200 1.21 0.93 -8.35
C VAL A 200 1.29 -0.30 -9.21
N THR A 201 0.52 -1.33 -8.87
CA THR A 201 0.43 -2.54 -9.68
C THR A 201 -1.02 -2.87 -9.97
N ALA A 202 -1.29 -3.29 -11.18
CA ALA A 202 -2.53 -3.90 -11.56
C ALA A 202 -2.28 -5.39 -11.80
N VAL A 203 -3.09 -6.24 -11.17
CA VAL A 203 -2.99 -7.68 -11.40
C VAL A 203 -3.92 -8.03 -12.55
N GLY A 204 -3.34 -8.32 -13.71
CA GLY A 204 -4.06 -8.85 -14.86
C GLY A 204 -3.85 -10.35 -14.96
N PHE A 205 -4.93 -11.12 -14.96
CA PHE A 205 -4.86 -12.54 -15.23
C PHE A 205 -5.36 -12.79 -16.67
N PRO A 206 -4.69 -13.63 -17.45
CA PRO A 206 -3.54 -14.47 -17.11
C PRO A 206 -2.16 -13.85 -17.42
N HIS A 207 -2.11 -12.68 -18.02
CA HIS A 207 -0.91 -12.13 -18.69
C HIS A 207 -0.21 -11.03 -17.91
N GLY A 208 -0.60 -10.85 -16.65
CA GLY A 208 -0.11 -9.73 -15.86
C GLY A 208 -0.80 -8.41 -16.22
N GLY A 209 -0.37 -7.36 -15.56
CA GLY A 209 -0.86 -6.01 -15.77
C GLY A 209 0.23 -4.96 -15.56
N PRO A 210 -0.10 -3.68 -15.74
CA PRO A 210 0.89 -2.63 -15.61
C PRO A 210 1.41 -2.48 -14.18
N ALA A 211 2.73 -2.30 -14.07
CA ALA A 211 3.40 -1.84 -12.88
C ALA A 211 4.07 -0.50 -13.19
N TYR A 212 3.82 0.51 -12.36
CA TYR A 212 4.36 1.85 -12.60
C TYR A 212 4.64 2.60 -11.30
N LEU A 213 5.60 3.53 -11.38
CA LEU A 213 5.92 4.47 -10.31
C LEU A 213 5.25 5.80 -10.60
N ILE A 214 4.63 6.38 -9.58
CA ILE A 214 4.07 7.72 -9.64
C ILE A 214 4.55 8.54 -8.43
N ASN A 215 4.52 9.85 -8.53
CA ASN A 215 4.61 10.69 -7.35
C ASN A 215 3.37 10.47 -6.46
N ARG A 216 3.48 10.77 -5.17
CA ARG A 216 2.38 10.59 -4.20
C ARG A 216 1.10 11.32 -4.59
N ASP A 217 1.21 12.46 -5.25
CA ASP A 217 0.10 13.27 -5.76
C ASP A 217 -0.48 12.79 -7.09
N GLY A 218 0.00 11.66 -7.60
CA GLY A 218 -0.42 11.10 -8.89
C GLY A 218 0.20 11.79 -10.11
N SER A 219 1.23 12.60 -9.95
CA SER A 219 2.00 13.18 -11.07
C SER A 219 3.15 12.24 -11.50
N LYS A 220 3.73 12.53 -12.67
CA LYS A 220 4.96 11.88 -13.19
C LYS A 220 4.92 10.34 -13.15
N CYS A 221 4.04 9.76 -13.94
CA CYS A 221 3.95 8.31 -14.09
C CYS A 221 5.13 7.76 -14.92
N LYS A 222 5.79 6.72 -14.40
CA LYS A 222 6.82 5.96 -15.10
C LYS A 222 6.46 4.47 -15.11
N ILE A 223 6.27 3.91 -16.29
CA ILE A 223 5.96 2.50 -16.47
C ILE A 223 7.22 1.66 -16.19
N ILE A 224 7.12 0.68 -15.28
CA ILE A 224 8.13 -0.33 -15.00
C ILE A 224 7.96 -1.50 -15.95
N SER A 225 6.74 -2.04 -16.03
CA SER A 225 6.34 -3.12 -16.93
C SER A 225 4.85 -2.97 -17.25
N ASP A 226 4.45 -3.40 -18.43
CA ASP A 226 3.04 -3.45 -18.87
C ASP A 226 2.39 -4.82 -18.60
N ARG A 227 3.18 -5.82 -18.21
CA ARG A 227 2.80 -7.22 -18.04
C ARG A 227 3.32 -7.87 -16.77
N ALA A 228 3.40 -7.15 -15.68
CA ALA A 228 3.87 -7.69 -14.39
C ALA A 228 2.80 -8.56 -13.72
N ILE A 229 3.16 -9.78 -13.32
CA ILE A 229 2.29 -10.67 -12.52
C ILE A 229 2.66 -10.68 -11.04
N LYS A 230 3.88 -10.29 -10.70
CA LYS A 230 4.38 -10.22 -9.33
C LYS A 230 5.38 -9.08 -9.23
N VAL A 231 5.21 -8.24 -8.22
CA VAL A 231 6.12 -7.11 -7.97
C VAL A 231 6.47 -7.05 -6.50
N SER A 232 7.74 -6.80 -6.19
CA SER A 232 8.22 -6.64 -4.81
C SER A 232 9.37 -5.65 -4.75
N VAL A 233 9.49 -4.94 -3.64
CA VAL A 233 10.62 -4.05 -3.36
C VAL A 233 11.54 -4.74 -2.37
N LYS A 234 12.84 -4.89 -2.73
CA LYS A 234 13.86 -5.47 -1.85
C LYS A 234 15.14 -4.63 -1.95
N GLY A 235 15.58 -4.04 -0.85
CA GLY A 235 16.77 -3.20 -0.80
C GLY A 235 16.69 -2.05 -1.82
N ARG A 236 17.65 -1.98 -2.72
CA ARG A 236 17.79 -0.92 -3.73
C ARG A 236 17.05 -1.18 -5.04
N TYR A 237 16.25 -2.25 -5.13
CA TYR A 237 15.65 -2.70 -6.38
C TYR A 237 14.16 -2.99 -6.24
N ILE A 238 13.46 -2.80 -7.34
CA ILE A 238 12.12 -3.34 -7.60
C ILE A 238 12.32 -4.59 -8.44
N TYR A 239 11.88 -5.72 -7.91
CA TYR A 239 11.86 -7.02 -8.61
C TYR A 239 10.47 -7.27 -9.14
N TYR A 240 10.38 -7.78 -10.35
CA TYR A 240 9.10 -8.12 -10.95
C TYR A 240 9.23 -9.33 -11.86
N THR A 241 8.14 -10.05 -12.01
CA THR A 241 8.02 -11.15 -12.98
C THR A 241 7.10 -10.69 -14.08
N GLU A 242 7.56 -10.73 -15.31
CA GLU A 242 6.74 -10.50 -16.50
C GLU A 242 6.15 -11.81 -17.01
N ALA A 243 4.96 -11.74 -17.61
CA ALA A 243 4.30 -12.86 -18.27
C ALA A 243 3.91 -12.48 -19.70
N THR A 244 3.89 -13.49 -20.59
CA THR A 244 3.40 -13.37 -21.97
C THR A 244 2.08 -14.11 -22.15
N TYR A 245 1.39 -13.86 -23.27
CA TYR A 245 0.13 -14.54 -23.58
C TYR A 245 0.28 -16.05 -23.78
N ASP A 246 1.48 -16.54 -24.17
CA ASP A 246 1.80 -17.95 -24.30
C ASP A 246 2.40 -18.56 -23.01
N TRP A 247 2.11 -17.93 -21.84
CA TRP A 247 2.47 -18.40 -20.50
C TRP A 247 3.97 -18.54 -20.24
N LYS A 248 4.80 -17.83 -20.98
CA LYS A 248 6.21 -17.69 -20.62
C LYS A 248 6.38 -16.60 -19.58
N THR A 249 7.30 -16.82 -18.67
CA THR A 249 7.65 -15.85 -17.63
C THR A 249 9.13 -15.56 -17.61
N ARG A 250 9.50 -14.37 -17.15
CA ARG A 250 10.89 -14.02 -16.81
C ARG A 250 10.95 -13.14 -15.59
N LYS A 251 12.01 -13.31 -14.80
CA LYS A 251 12.30 -12.43 -13.65
C LYS A 251 13.09 -11.21 -14.13
N CYS A 252 12.73 -10.05 -13.63
CA CYS A 252 13.35 -8.78 -13.96
C CYS A 252 13.59 -7.96 -12.69
N ARG A 253 14.44 -6.95 -12.81
CA ARG A 253 14.58 -5.90 -11.80
C ARG A 253 14.81 -4.54 -12.42
N CYS A 254 14.54 -3.49 -11.67
CA CYS A 254 15.01 -2.14 -11.92
C CYS A 254 15.40 -1.47 -10.60
N ASP A 255 16.04 -0.29 -10.67
CA ASP A 255 16.27 0.51 -9.48
C ASP A 255 14.96 1.11 -8.93
N LEU A 256 15.04 1.75 -7.75
CA LEU A 256 13.86 2.37 -7.09
C LEU A 256 13.31 3.60 -7.82
N ASN A 257 13.95 4.06 -8.89
CA ASN A 257 13.45 5.10 -9.79
C ASN A 257 12.83 4.53 -11.07
N GLY A 258 12.83 3.20 -11.22
CA GLY A 258 12.36 2.50 -12.41
C GLY A 258 13.33 2.59 -13.60
N ASN A 259 14.62 2.91 -13.35
CA ASN A 259 15.70 2.88 -14.34
C ASN A 259 16.46 1.55 -14.27
N ASN A 260 17.46 1.39 -15.13
CA ASN A 260 18.39 0.25 -15.11
C ASN A 260 17.66 -1.10 -15.11
N LYS A 261 16.65 -1.19 -15.98
CA LYS A 261 15.87 -2.43 -16.16
C LYS A 261 16.76 -3.55 -16.67
N LYS A 262 16.72 -4.70 -15.99
CA LYS A 262 17.52 -5.88 -16.34
C LYS A 262 16.69 -7.14 -16.20
N ALA A 263 16.68 -7.97 -17.24
CA ALA A 263 16.21 -9.35 -17.14
C ALA A 263 17.21 -10.17 -16.31
N LEU A 264 16.73 -10.95 -15.37
CA LEU A 264 17.53 -11.82 -14.51
C LEU A 264 17.50 -13.27 -14.98
N THR A 265 16.46 -13.65 -15.75
CA THR A 265 16.32 -14.95 -16.38
C THR A 265 15.90 -14.78 -17.83
N ALA A 266 16.17 -15.79 -18.65
CA ALA A 266 15.55 -15.94 -19.96
C ALA A 266 14.04 -16.19 -19.81
N TRP A 267 13.29 -16.09 -20.89
CA TRP A 267 11.90 -16.52 -20.94
C TRP A 267 11.83 -18.05 -20.79
N SER A 268 11.03 -18.53 -19.87
CA SER A 268 10.80 -19.96 -19.65
C SER A 268 9.32 -20.27 -19.54
N ARG A 269 8.86 -21.40 -20.01
CA ARG A 269 7.53 -21.93 -19.70
C ARG A 269 7.52 -22.31 -18.24
N GLY A 270 6.55 -21.83 -17.49
CA GLY A 270 6.38 -22.16 -16.09
C GLY A 270 5.31 -21.28 -15.47
N ILE A 271 4.43 -21.88 -14.69
CA ILE A 271 3.54 -21.17 -13.78
C ILE A 271 4.46 -20.57 -12.73
N ALA A 272 4.53 -19.23 -12.65
CA ALA A 272 5.20 -18.59 -11.53
C ALA A 272 4.43 -18.93 -10.25
N GLY A 273 4.96 -19.87 -9.49
CA GLY A 273 4.51 -20.19 -8.14
C GLY A 273 4.81 -19.03 -7.17
#